data_049b55d1fc1c6d17a1a7ea6826bf3398
#
_entry.id   049b55d1fc1c6d17a1a7ea6826bf3398
#
_cell.length_a   1.000
_cell.length_b   1.000
_cell.length_c   1.000
_cell.angle_alpha   90.00
_cell.angle_beta   90.00
_cell.angle_gamma   90.00
#
_symmetry.space_group_name_H-M   'P 1'
#
loop_
_entity.id
_entity.type
_entity.pdbx_description
1 polymer ?
#
loop_
_entity_poly.entity_id
_entity_poly.type
_entity_poly.pdbx_seq_one_letter_code
_entity_poly.pdbx_strand_id
1 'polypeptide(L)'
;RRQRQMCIRDSTGMVFIGPFWGDIYLSSDNGASGLQSKKGVVPITGTEGLNWYIANERAMRVGKRLPTYAEFCKGAYGSPQGEDGNNTYAWSATSNTARTTCGNVKNAVSATNVRDLVGNVWKWLDEFIHDPTGSAWNWYDVMSGQKVGQLYMANSTGLRALIGGGAWG
;
A
#
# COMPACT_ATOMS: atom_id res chain seq x y z
N ARG A 1 -12.92 15.32 -29.69
CA ARG A 1 -13.12 13.87 -29.34
C ARG A 1 -12.50 13.69 -27.95
N ARG A 2 -13.34 13.62 -26.90
CA ARG A 2 -12.89 13.18 -25.57
C ARG A 2 -12.65 11.67 -25.69
N GLN A 3 -11.38 11.26 -25.69
CA GLN A 3 -11.04 9.87 -25.40
C GLN A 3 -11.59 9.55 -23.99
N ARG A 4 -12.66 8.79 -23.92
CA ARG A 4 -13.01 8.11 -22.67
C ARG A 4 -11.84 7.18 -22.39
N GLN A 5 -11.06 7.51 -21.41
CA GLN A 5 -10.12 6.58 -20.81
C GLN A 5 -10.99 5.49 -20.19
N MET A 6 -11.25 4.44 -20.96
CA MET A 6 -11.84 3.23 -20.44
C MET A 6 -10.87 2.74 -19.38
N CYS A 7 -11.29 2.76 -18.12
CA CYS A 7 -10.65 1.93 -17.10
C CYS A 7 -10.82 0.49 -17.57
N ILE A 8 -9.86 -0.03 -18.29
CA ILE A 8 -9.82 -1.43 -18.68
C ILE A 8 -9.60 -2.18 -17.36
N ARG A 9 -10.69 -2.65 -16.78
CA ARG A 9 -10.61 -3.66 -15.73
C ARG A 9 -10.17 -4.93 -16.41
N ASP A 10 -8.95 -5.33 -16.10
CA ASP A 10 -8.56 -6.70 -16.35
C ASP A 10 -9.47 -7.62 -15.53
N SER A 11 -9.84 -8.78 -16.09
CA SER A 11 -10.58 -9.84 -15.41
C SER A 11 -9.87 -10.37 -14.15
N THR A 12 -8.62 -10.00 -13.92
CA THR A 12 -7.75 -10.44 -12.83
C THR A 12 -7.74 -9.53 -11.59
N GLY A 13 -8.55 -8.45 -11.55
CA GLY A 13 -8.60 -7.54 -10.40
C GLY A 13 -7.49 -6.48 -10.39
N MET A 14 -6.97 -6.13 -11.55
CA MET A 14 -5.99 -5.06 -11.75
C MET A 14 -6.61 -3.82 -12.40
N VAL A 15 -5.93 -2.69 -12.28
CA VAL A 15 -6.27 -1.42 -12.93
C VAL A 15 -5.01 -0.80 -13.54
N PHE A 16 -5.16 -0.13 -14.68
CA PHE A 16 -4.07 0.58 -15.33
C PHE A 16 -3.82 1.94 -14.66
N ILE A 17 -2.61 2.13 -14.13
CA ILE A 17 -2.18 3.31 -13.37
C ILE A 17 -1.17 4.14 -14.19
N GLY A 18 -1.49 4.42 -15.43
CA GLY A 18 -0.57 5.08 -16.36
C GLY A 18 0.39 4.07 -17.01
N PRO A 19 1.71 4.01 -16.68
CA PRO A 19 2.62 3.10 -17.39
C PRO A 19 2.61 1.66 -16.88
N PHE A 20 1.84 1.32 -15.85
CA PHE A 20 1.84 -0.01 -15.23
C PHE A 20 0.44 -0.44 -14.79
N TRP A 21 0.29 -1.73 -14.55
CA TRP A 21 -0.90 -2.34 -13.97
C TRP A 21 -0.70 -2.53 -12.47
N GLY A 22 -1.66 -2.09 -11.66
CA GLY A 22 -1.66 -2.28 -10.22
C GLY A 22 -2.88 -3.08 -9.76
N ASP A 23 -2.72 -3.84 -8.70
CA ASP A 23 -3.82 -4.54 -8.04
C ASP A 23 -4.83 -3.56 -7.45
N ILE A 24 -6.13 -3.81 -7.66
CA ILE A 24 -7.19 -2.96 -7.11
C ILE A 24 -7.30 -3.12 -5.59
N TYR A 25 -7.09 -4.33 -5.09
CA TYR A 25 -7.17 -4.67 -3.67
C TYR A 25 -5.82 -5.12 -3.15
N LEU A 26 -5.59 -4.94 -1.86
CA LEU A 26 -4.39 -5.45 -1.19
C LEU A 26 -4.25 -6.96 -1.42
N SER A 27 -3.00 -7.40 -1.49
CA SER A 27 -2.69 -8.81 -1.70
C SER A 27 -3.19 -9.68 -0.56
N SER A 28 -3.87 -10.75 -0.90
CA SER A 28 -4.34 -11.79 0.02
C SER A 28 -3.85 -13.17 -0.43
N ASP A 29 -3.83 -14.12 0.50
CA ASP A 29 -3.44 -15.51 0.20
C ASP A 29 -4.53 -16.17 -0.67
N ASN A 30 -4.11 -16.95 -1.66
CA ASN A 30 -5.00 -17.75 -2.50
C ASN A 30 -4.97 -19.25 -2.16
N GLY A 31 -4.33 -19.64 -1.06
CA GLY A 31 -4.21 -21.03 -0.61
C GLY A 31 -3.12 -21.85 -1.29
N ALA A 32 -2.44 -21.34 -2.32
CA ALA A 32 -1.40 -22.03 -3.08
C ALA A 32 -0.03 -21.34 -2.97
N SER A 33 0.24 -20.64 -1.86
CA SER A 33 1.43 -19.80 -1.65
C SER A 33 1.58 -18.65 -2.67
N GLY A 34 0.55 -18.40 -3.47
CA GLY A 34 0.46 -17.26 -4.38
C GLY A 34 -0.27 -16.08 -3.74
N LEU A 35 -0.46 -15.04 -4.53
CA LEU A 35 -1.18 -13.84 -4.15
C LEU A 35 -2.39 -13.63 -5.07
N GLN A 36 -3.44 -13.05 -4.51
CA GLN A 36 -4.60 -12.59 -5.27
C GLN A 36 -5.00 -11.18 -4.87
N SER A 37 -5.60 -10.44 -5.80
CA SER A 37 -6.25 -9.15 -5.56
C SER A 37 -7.75 -9.37 -5.54
N LYS A 38 -8.37 -9.44 -4.36
CA LYS A 38 -9.80 -9.80 -4.24
C LYS A 38 -10.50 -9.00 -3.15
N LYS A 39 -11.68 -8.49 -3.49
CA LYS A 39 -12.57 -7.82 -2.52
C LYS A 39 -13.07 -8.79 -1.46
N GLY A 40 -13.18 -8.32 -0.22
CA GLY A 40 -13.78 -9.08 0.87
C GLY A 40 -12.88 -10.16 1.48
N VAL A 41 -11.61 -10.21 1.07
CA VAL A 41 -10.62 -11.13 1.64
C VAL A 41 -9.66 -10.36 2.54
N VAL A 42 -9.22 -10.98 3.63
CA VAL A 42 -8.26 -10.38 4.55
C VAL A 42 -6.89 -10.29 3.88
N PRO A 43 -6.21 -9.12 3.88
CA PRO A 43 -4.87 -9.00 3.33
C PRO A 43 -3.85 -9.80 4.14
N ILE A 44 -2.86 -10.36 3.46
CA ILE A 44 -1.75 -11.08 4.11
C ILE A 44 -0.80 -10.10 4.79
N THR A 45 -0.27 -10.46 5.95
CA THR A 45 0.65 -9.61 6.73
C THR A 45 1.81 -10.43 7.32
N GLY A 46 2.63 -9.77 8.15
CA GLY A 46 3.68 -10.41 8.92
C GLY A 46 3.19 -11.48 9.90
N THR A 47 1.91 -11.45 10.29
CA THR A 47 1.29 -12.50 11.12
C THR A 47 1.34 -13.87 10.45
N GLU A 48 1.26 -13.89 9.11
CA GLU A 48 1.40 -15.09 8.29
C GLU A 48 2.86 -15.30 7.81
N GLY A 49 3.83 -14.69 8.48
CA GLY A 49 5.25 -14.80 8.14
C GLY A 49 5.69 -13.95 6.94
N LEU A 50 4.88 -13.00 6.50
CA LEU A 50 5.20 -12.14 5.36
C LEU A 50 6.25 -11.10 5.74
N ASN A 51 7.50 -11.34 5.40
CA ASN A 51 8.55 -10.33 5.36
C ASN A 51 8.79 -9.85 3.91
N TRP A 52 9.68 -8.88 3.73
CA TRP A 52 9.95 -8.32 2.40
C TRP A 52 10.39 -9.37 1.37
N TYR A 53 11.26 -10.31 1.76
CA TYR A 53 11.76 -11.35 0.85
C TYR A 53 10.64 -12.30 0.41
N ILE A 54 9.79 -12.73 1.36
CA ILE A 54 8.66 -13.60 1.09
C ILE A 54 7.59 -12.85 0.27
N ALA A 55 7.37 -11.57 0.55
CA ALA A 55 6.44 -10.74 -0.23
C ALA A 55 6.87 -10.64 -1.70
N ASN A 56 8.17 -10.41 -1.94
CA ASN A 56 8.74 -10.33 -3.27
C ASN A 56 8.67 -11.68 -4.00
N GLU A 57 9.08 -12.77 -3.32
CA GLU A 57 9.00 -14.13 -3.86
C GLU A 57 7.56 -14.50 -4.28
N ARG A 58 6.57 -14.25 -3.41
CA ARG A 58 5.16 -14.53 -3.71
C ARG A 58 4.63 -13.69 -4.87
N ALA A 59 5.04 -12.41 -4.96
CA ALA A 59 4.69 -11.56 -6.08
C ALA A 59 5.26 -12.12 -7.40
N MET A 60 6.53 -12.49 -7.42
CA MET A 60 7.18 -13.08 -8.60
C MET A 60 6.52 -14.39 -9.04
N ARG A 61 6.09 -15.24 -8.11
CA ARG A 61 5.40 -16.51 -8.43
C ARG A 61 4.10 -16.31 -9.22
N VAL A 62 3.47 -15.15 -9.09
CA VAL A 62 2.26 -14.79 -9.83
C VAL A 62 2.50 -13.80 -10.96
N GLY A 63 3.77 -13.65 -11.38
CA GLY A 63 4.16 -12.75 -12.47
C GLY A 63 4.08 -11.26 -12.13
N LYS A 64 4.15 -10.91 -10.85
CA LYS A 64 4.09 -9.54 -10.33
C LYS A 64 5.39 -9.18 -9.61
N ARG A 65 5.47 -7.95 -9.15
CA ARG A 65 6.54 -7.44 -8.28
C ARG A 65 5.97 -6.48 -7.24
N LEU A 66 6.76 -6.11 -6.27
CA LEU A 66 6.42 -5.03 -5.37
C LEU A 66 6.44 -3.69 -6.14
N PRO A 67 5.59 -2.72 -5.77
CA PRO A 67 5.61 -1.40 -6.37
C PRO A 67 6.82 -0.61 -5.87
N THR A 68 7.40 0.24 -6.71
CA THR A 68 8.33 1.27 -6.26
C THR A 68 7.58 2.34 -5.46
N TYR A 69 8.33 3.16 -4.72
CA TYR A 69 7.74 4.30 -3.98
C TYR A 69 6.97 5.25 -4.92
N ALA A 70 7.54 5.57 -6.08
CA ALA A 70 6.89 6.42 -7.06
C ALA A 70 5.60 5.82 -7.62
N GLU A 71 5.58 4.51 -7.87
CA GLU A 71 4.38 3.78 -8.30
C GLU A 71 3.32 3.73 -7.20
N PHE A 72 3.74 3.50 -5.96
CA PHE A 72 2.87 3.55 -4.79
C PHE A 72 2.22 4.93 -4.65
N CYS A 73 3.00 6.01 -4.70
CA CYS A 73 2.48 7.38 -4.63
C CYS A 73 1.48 7.67 -5.75
N LYS A 74 1.76 7.20 -6.97
CA LYS A 74 0.85 7.37 -8.10
C LYS A 74 -0.44 6.55 -7.92
N GLY A 75 -0.35 5.33 -7.44
CA GLY A 75 -1.50 4.49 -7.14
C GLY A 75 -2.35 5.04 -6.00
N ALA A 76 -1.71 5.63 -4.99
CA ALA A 76 -2.35 6.20 -3.81
C ALA A 76 -2.88 7.62 -4.02
N TYR A 77 -2.57 8.27 -5.15
CA TYR A 77 -3.01 9.64 -5.41
C TYR A 77 -4.52 9.80 -5.22
N GLY A 78 -4.91 10.80 -4.44
CA GLY A 78 -6.31 11.06 -4.11
C GLY A 78 -6.93 10.07 -3.11
N SER A 79 -6.17 9.14 -2.54
CA SER A 79 -6.65 8.34 -1.41
C SER A 79 -6.92 9.26 -0.22
N PRO A 80 -8.07 9.11 0.46
CA PRO A 80 -8.32 9.81 1.70
C PRO A 80 -7.28 9.44 2.75
N GLN A 81 -6.76 10.44 3.44
CA GLN A 81 -5.79 10.27 4.53
C GLN A 81 -6.50 10.15 5.88
N GLY A 82 -7.65 9.53 5.88
CA GLY A 82 -8.66 9.62 6.89
C GLY A 82 -8.28 9.18 8.28
N GLU A 83 -8.11 10.12 9.15
CA GLU A 83 -8.12 9.97 10.58
C GLU A 83 -9.43 10.56 11.13
N ASP A 84 -10.58 10.00 10.77
CA ASP A 84 -11.86 10.44 11.33
C ASP A 84 -12.29 9.65 12.58
N GLY A 85 -11.48 8.67 12.98
CA GLY A 85 -11.74 7.79 14.12
C GLY A 85 -12.92 6.82 13.92
N ASN A 86 -13.62 6.90 12.80
CA ASN A 86 -14.82 6.11 12.49
C ASN A 86 -14.63 5.14 11.32
N ASN A 87 -13.43 5.05 10.78
CA ASN A 87 -13.11 4.26 9.59
C ASN A 87 -13.94 4.60 8.35
N THR A 88 -14.39 5.85 8.24
CA THR A 88 -15.21 6.31 7.11
C THR A 88 -14.39 6.42 5.82
N TYR A 89 -13.12 6.84 5.94
CA TYR A 89 -12.24 7.10 4.82
C TYR A 89 -11.05 6.13 4.71
N ALA A 90 -10.60 5.58 5.83
CA ALA A 90 -9.56 4.57 5.88
C ALA A 90 -9.75 3.69 7.11
N TRP A 91 -9.24 2.46 7.08
CA TRP A 91 -9.23 1.59 8.25
C TRP A 91 -7.97 1.89 9.07
N SER A 92 -8.04 2.96 9.88
CA SER A 92 -6.89 3.53 10.60
C SER A 92 -7.27 4.15 11.94
N ALA A 93 -8.45 3.83 12.48
CA ALA A 93 -8.85 4.31 13.80
C ALA A 93 -8.09 3.59 14.90
N THR A 94 -7.66 4.30 15.93
CA THR A 94 -6.92 3.76 17.08
C THR A 94 -7.70 2.71 17.89
N SER A 95 -9.01 2.63 17.71
CA SER A 95 -9.88 1.61 18.30
C SER A 95 -9.88 0.27 17.54
N ASN A 96 -9.28 0.22 16.35
CA ASN A 96 -9.18 -1.03 15.61
C ASN A 96 -8.17 -1.96 16.28
N THR A 97 -8.54 -3.21 16.42
CA THR A 97 -7.69 -4.25 17.03
C THR A 97 -7.08 -5.19 16.02
N ALA A 98 -7.50 -5.10 14.75
CA ALA A 98 -7.03 -5.96 13.67
C ALA A 98 -7.27 -5.32 12.30
N ARG A 99 -6.61 -5.86 11.27
CA ARG A 99 -6.89 -5.53 9.88
C ARG A 99 -8.32 -5.92 9.48
N THR A 100 -8.86 -5.23 8.51
CA THR A 100 -10.17 -5.58 7.91
C THR A 100 -9.99 -6.23 6.53
N THR A 101 -11.09 -6.74 5.97
CA THR A 101 -11.11 -7.30 4.62
C THR A 101 -10.90 -6.20 3.57
N CYS A 102 -10.24 -6.54 2.47
CA CYS A 102 -9.96 -5.60 1.37
C CYS A 102 -11.24 -5.00 0.79
N GLY A 103 -11.25 -3.68 0.63
CA GLY A 103 -12.40 -2.93 0.11
C GLY A 103 -13.61 -2.89 1.03
N ASN A 104 -13.44 -3.14 2.32
CA ASN A 104 -14.48 -2.99 3.34
C ASN A 104 -14.88 -1.52 3.52
N VAL A 105 -13.91 -0.64 3.61
CA VAL A 105 -14.16 0.80 3.74
C VAL A 105 -14.50 1.39 2.38
N LYS A 106 -15.75 1.85 2.22
CA LYS A 106 -16.29 2.32 0.93
C LYS A 106 -15.47 3.47 0.34
N ASN A 107 -15.02 4.39 1.18
CA ASN A 107 -14.35 5.62 0.75
C ASN A 107 -12.81 5.46 0.66
N ALA A 108 -12.25 4.35 1.11
CA ALA A 108 -10.82 4.06 1.03
C ALA A 108 -10.41 3.70 -0.42
N VAL A 109 -10.52 4.66 -1.32
CA VAL A 109 -10.26 4.49 -2.74
C VAL A 109 -9.49 5.69 -3.29
N SER A 110 -8.44 5.41 -4.06
CA SER A 110 -7.67 6.43 -4.76
C SER A 110 -8.35 6.92 -6.05
N ALA A 111 -7.85 8.01 -6.60
CA ALA A 111 -8.28 8.51 -7.91
C ALA A 111 -8.01 7.51 -9.06
N THR A 112 -7.11 6.55 -8.84
CA THR A 112 -6.81 5.47 -9.78
C THR A 112 -7.63 4.19 -9.55
N ASN A 113 -8.62 4.23 -8.65
CA ASN A 113 -9.47 3.09 -8.25
C ASN A 113 -8.74 1.97 -7.50
N VAL A 114 -7.58 2.22 -6.95
CA VAL A 114 -6.93 1.28 -6.02
C VAL A 114 -7.48 1.49 -4.61
N ARG A 115 -7.68 0.40 -3.89
CA ARG A 115 -8.32 0.44 -2.58
C ARG A 115 -7.33 0.14 -1.46
N ASP A 116 -7.59 0.73 -0.30
CA ASP A 116 -6.88 0.49 0.96
C ASP A 116 -5.37 0.78 0.89
N LEU A 117 -4.92 1.67 -0.01
CA LEU A 117 -3.51 2.09 -0.04
C LEU A 117 -3.13 2.96 1.17
N VAL A 118 -4.11 3.57 1.82
CA VAL A 118 -3.94 4.26 3.10
C VAL A 118 -4.70 3.47 4.18
N GLY A 119 -4.05 3.20 5.30
CA GLY A 119 -4.59 2.41 6.39
C GLY A 119 -4.61 0.90 6.13
N ASN A 120 -5.32 0.17 6.96
CA ASN A 120 -5.51 -1.27 6.99
C ASN A 120 -4.23 -2.06 7.32
N VAL A 121 -3.25 -2.12 6.43
CA VAL A 121 -1.93 -2.76 6.65
C VAL A 121 -0.82 -1.96 5.98
N TRP A 122 0.39 -2.06 6.48
CA TRP A 122 1.58 -1.55 5.80
C TRP A 122 1.84 -2.32 4.51
N LYS A 123 2.25 -1.62 3.45
CA LYS A 123 2.55 -2.17 2.13
C LYS A 123 4.06 -2.18 1.91
N TRP A 124 4.63 -3.35 1.63
CA TRP A 124 6.02 -3.47 1.22
C TRP A 124 6.25 -2.80 -0.14
N LEU A 125 7.33 -2.03 -0.24
CA LEU A 125 7.78 -1.39 -1.48
C LEU A 125 9.10 -2.02 -1.96
N ASP A 126 9.39 -1.86 -3.25
CA ASP A 126 10.57 -2.45 -3.88
C ASP A 126 11.81 -1.54 -3.75
N GLU A 127 11.98 -0.95 -2.58
CA GLU A 127 13.09 -0.04 -2.29
C GLU A 127 13.59 -0.24 -0.87
N PHE A 128 14.86 0.09 -0.70
CA PHE A 128 15.50 0.15 0.59
C PHE A 128 15.96 1.57 0.88
N ILE A 129 15.87 1.98 2.12
CA ILE A 129 16.41 3.24 2.58
C ILE A 129 17.53 2.98 3.58
N HIS A 130 18.46 3.92 3.63
CA HIS A 130 19.53 3.98 4.60
C HIS A 130 19.68 5.42 5.07
N ASP A 131 19.53 5.64 6.38
CA ASP A 131 19.83 6.91 7.00
C ASP A 131 21.14 6.80 7.78
N PRO A 132 22.26 7.33 7.25
CA PRO A 132 23.55 7.26 7.90
C PRO A 132 23.72 8.29 9.03
N THR A 133 22.77 9.22 9.20
CA THR A 133 22.96 10.38 10.10
C THR A 133 22.75 10.08 11.57
N GLY A 134 22.23 8.90 11.87
CA GLY A 134 22.20 8.43 13.25
C GLY A 134 21.18 9.12 14.15
N SER A 135 20.17 9.80 13.63
CA SER A 135 19.15 10.47 14.42
C SER A 135 18.07 9.52 14.94
N ALA A 136 17.35 9.94 15.96
CA ALA A 136 16.17 9.23 16.44
C ALA A 136 15.08 9.14 15.36
N TRP A 137 14.10 8.24 15.56
CA TRP A 137 12.91 8.19 14.71
C TRP A 137 12.26 9.55 14.59
N ASN A 138 12.07 10.02 13.35
CA ASN A 138 11.45 11.31 13.09
C ASN A 138 10.71 11.31 11.74
N TRP A 139 9.77 12.22 11.59
CA TRP A 139 9.07 12.48 10.34
C TRP A 139 9.85 13.51 9.52
N TYR A 140 10.13 13.17 8.27
CA TYR A 140 10.77 14.06 7.30
C TYR A 140 9.84 14.31 6.14
N ASP A 141 9.66 15.57 5.76
CA ASP A 141 8.91 15.91 4.56
C ASP A 141 9.63 15.38 3.32
N VAL A 142 8.90 14.68 2.46
CA VAL A 142 9.43 14.20 1.16
C VAL A 142 9.84 15.38 0.28
N MET A 143 9.10 16.49 0.38
CA MET A 143 9.46 17.78 -0.23
C MET A 143 9.32 18.87 0.82
N SER A 144 10.42 19.48 1.18
CA SER A 144 10.47 20.52 2.21
C SER A 144 9.45 21.63 1.95
N GLY A 145 8.63 21.91 2.95
CA GLY A 145 7.61 22.96 2.92
C GLY A 145 6.36 22.67 2.11
N GLN A 146 6.24 21.48 1.55
CA GLN A 146 5.09 21.11 0.72
C GLN A 146 4.34 19.91 1.27
N LYS A 147 3.56 19.91 2.19
CA LYS A 147 2.78 18.82 2.83
C LYS A 147 2.24 17.72 1.85
N VAL A 148 3.11 17.20 1.01
CA VAL A 148 2.79 16.19 -0.01
C VAL A 148 3.08 14.76 0.43
N GLY A 149 3.55 14.59 1.65
CA GLY A 149 3.84 13.31 2.27
C GLY A 149 5.06 13.37 3.17
N GLN A 150 5.14 12.43 4.08
CA GLN A 150 6.24 12.32 5.03
C GLN A 150 6.79 10.90 5.03
N LEU A 151 8.10 10.79 5.25
CA LEU A 151 8.81 9.55 5.54
C LEU A 151 9.09 9.50 7.05
N TYR A 152 8.78 8.37 7.66
CA TYR A 152 9.15 8.10 9.04
C TYR A 152 10.43 7.28 9.04
N MET A 153 11.53 7.91 9.40
CA MET A 153 12.86 7.32 9.31
C MET A 153 13.50 7.21 10.67
N ALA A 154 14.12 6.06 10.91
CA ALA A 154 14.99 5.85 12.08
C ALA A 154 16.43 5.96 11.69
N ASN A 155 17.23 6.31 12.69
CA ASN A 155 18.63 5.94 12.75
C ASN A 155 18.78 4.43 12.56
N SER A 156 19.21 4.00 11.40
CA SER A 156 19.54 2.60 11.20
C SER A 156 20.90 2.49 10.55
N THR A 157 21.75 1.70 11.18
CA THR A 157 23.08 1.36 10.66
C THR A 157 23.05 0.38 9.49
N GLY A 158 21.87 0.08 8.94
CA GLY A 158 21.69 -0.86 7.83
C GLY A 158 20.57 -0.49 6.90
N LEU A 159 20.52 -1.17 5.76
CA LEU A 159 19.43 -1.06 4.81
C LEU A 159 18.11 -1.53 5.42
N ARG A 160 17.05 -0.76 5.21
CA ARG A 160 15.69 -1.08 5.63
C ARG A 160 14.77 -1.09 4.42
N ALA A 161 13.96 -2.14 4.30
CA ALA A 161 12.92 -2.18 3.30
C ALA A 161 11.88 -1.10 3.58
N LEU A 162 11.49 -0.39 2.55
CA LEU A 162 10.50 0.68 2.65
C LEU A 162 9.09 0.11 2.76
N ILE A 163 8.27 0.75 3.59
CA ILE A 163 6.85 0.47 3.71
C ILE A 163 6.04 1.75 3.54
N GLY A 164 4.81 1.64 3.06
CA GLY A 164 3.93 2.78 2.82
C GLY A 164 2.50 2.57 3.29
N GLY A 165 1.75 3.67 3.43
CA GLY A 165 0.30 3.70 3.56
C GLY A 165 -0.29 3.52 4.95
N GLY A 166 0.50 3.21 5.98
CA GLY A 166 -0.01 3.04 7.36
C GLY A 166 -0.75 1.71 7.61
N ALA A 167 -1.15 1.52 8.86
CA ALA A 167 -1.83 0.33 9.36
C ALA A 167 -3.23 0.66 9.93
N TRP A 168 -3.79 -0.25 10.72
CA TRP A 168 -5.14 -0.12 11.29
C TRP A 168 -5.18 0.59 12.65
N GLY A 169 -4.03 0.76 13.32
CA GLY A 169 -3.92 1.40 14.64
C GLY A 169 -2.86 2.47 14.73
#